data_db4503704575f8d34776212b0d663e99
#
_entry.id   db4503704575f8d34776212b0d663e99
#
_cell.length_a   1.000
_cell.length_b   1.000
_cell.length_c   1.000
_cell.angle_alpha   90.00
_cell.angle_beta   90.00
_cell.angle_gamma   90.00
#
_symmetry.space_group_name_H-M   'P 1'
#
loop_
_entity.id
_entity.type
_entity.pdbx_description
1 polymer ?
#
loop_
_entity_poly.entity_id
_entity_poly.type
_entity_poly.pdbx_seq_one_letter_code
_entity_poly.pdbx_strand_id
1 'polypeptide(L)'
;MKKLILSLLCSIALNVQAQERIILLNEGNWQADNGKISYFEDGKIVSNQWFRDANKRKLGDTPNDIIQINEDLIAITINWSNIIQFISPDGKSVAETEDVPNNRKLATDGRYVYVTSYGHECGTADGYVTFTKGYVAKIDIQTFEVVATCEVGYEPEGIAYYKGHLFVANTGGYAFQEDHEYETTVSIIDAETMQLVRDVDTGQINLYGKLSQSGQYLCINSPGDYYDIPAATVIFDCEAALAGSDDCFVVLEYASTYSCTMLDGNFLAIGARFSYYTSEYKFNYVVIDPREVLATEGAGGVEESLPGTMLDDLMELGMPYGVYVNPYTGYIYATDAGSFAAAGALIQWSPEGVFLGRHKVYINPAHFLALPPDGMEFTGIESVTNDAKPTTSYGIYDMRGVRMDGLSTRGIYIDNGKKIYKH
;
A
#
# COMPACT_ATOMS: atom_id res chain seq x y z
N MET A 1 -23.86 -45.34 46.40
CA MET A 1 -24.28 -44.20 45.57
C MET A 1 -23.12 -43.23 45.52
N LYS A 2 -22.25 -43.30 44.51
CA LYS A 2 -21.15 -42.37 44.29
C LYS A 2 -21.61 -41.32 43.32
N LYS A 3 -21.69 -40.07 43.76
CA LYS A 3 -22.05 -38.91 42.91
C LYS A 3 -20.87 -38.58 42.01
N LEU A 4 -21.06 -38.74 40.71
CA LEU A 4 -20.12 -38.29 39.67
C LEU A 4 -20.31 -36.78 39.54
N ILE A 5 -19.35 -35.97 39.95
CA ILE A 5 -19.29 -34.54 39.68
C ILE A 5 -18.57 -34.38 38.34
N LEU A 6 -19.36 -34.11 37.29
CA LEU A 6 -18.86 -33.72 35.96
C LEU A 6 -18.48 -32.25 36.02
N SER A 7 -17.22 -31.92 36.18
CA SER A 7 -16.74 -30.54 36.08
C SER A 7 -16.62 -30.18 34.61
N LEU A 8 -17.53 -29.33 34.16
CA LEU A 8 -17.48 -28.68 32.84
C LEU A 8 -16.42 -27.57 32.91
N LEU A 9 -15.19 -27.89 32.53
CA LEU A 9 -14.15 -26.90 32.25
C LEU A 9 -14.53 -26.23 30.91
N CYS A 10 -15.22 -25.09 30.98
CA CYS A 10 -15.26 -24.14 29.89
C CYS A 10 -13.84 -23.60 29.68
N SER A 11 -13.14 -24.14 28.70
CA SER A 11 -11.92 -23.52 28.17
C SER A 11 -12.34 -22.21 27.49
N ILE A 12 -12.22 -21.11 28.22
CA ILE A 12 -12.23 -19.76 27.63
C ILE A 12 -10.91 -19.70 26.87
N ALA A 13 -10.93 -20.01 25.59
CA ALA A 13 -9.89 -19.60 24.67
C ALA A 13 -9.91 -18.07 24.71
N LEU A 14 -9.00 -17.46 25.46
CA LEU A 14 -8.65 -16.07 25.27
C LEU A 14 -8.07 -16.02 23.85
N ASN A 15 -8.90 -15.66 22.90
CA ASN A 15 -8.41 -15.13 21.63
C ASN A 15 -7.65 -13.85 22.01
N VAL A 16 -6.35 -13.94 22.15
CA VAL A 16 -5.48 -12.77 22.10
C VAL A 16 -5.56 -12.33 20.65
N GLN A 17 -6.55 -11.51 20.35
CA GLN A 17 -6.64 -10.83 19.08
C GLN A 17 -5.38 -9.97 18.99
N ALA A 18 -4.60 -10.13 17.93
CA ALA A 18 -3.44 -9.28 17.70
C ALA A 18 -3.94 -7.82 17.65
N GLN A 19 -3.21 -6.93 18.32
CA GLN A 19 -3.57 -5.52 18.38
C GLN A 19 -3.56 -4.91 16.97
N GLU A 20 -4.70 -4.39 16.54
CA GLU A 20 -4.85 -3.74 15.25
C GLU A 20 -4.65 -2.22 15.41
N ARG A 21 -3.61 -1.68 14.79
CA ARG A 21 -3.33 -0.24 14.78
C ARG A 21 -3.16 0.25 13.36
N ILE A 22 -4.13 1.01 12.86
CA ILE A 22 -4.15 1.51 11.49
C ILE A 22 -4.18 3.04 11.50
N ILE A 23 -3.24 3.63 10.79
CA ILE A 23 -3.24 5.03 10.39
C ILE A 23 -3.85 5.11 9.00
N LEU A 24 -4.91 5.90 8.84
CA LEU A 24 -5.60 6.10 7.59
C LEU A 24 -5.56 7.58 7.21
N LEU A 25 -4.91 7.90 6.09
CA LEU A 25 -4.97 9.24 5.53
C LEU A 25 -6.31 9.46 4.84
N ASN A 26 -6.92 10.60 5.11
CA ASN A 26 -8.07 11.11 4.41
C ASN A 26 -7.62 12.35 3.66
N GLU A 27 -7.66 12.31 2.34
CA GLU A 27 -7.14 13.38 1.47
C GLU A 27 -7.88 14.71 1.69
N GLY A 28 -9.15 14.63 2.09
CA GLY A 28 -10.03 15.79 2.19
C GLY A 28 -10.54 16.23 0.83
N ASN A 29 -10.93 17.48 0.73
CA ASN A 29 -11.31 18.11 -0.53
C ASN A 29 -10.15 18.97 -1.02
N TRP A 30 -9.81 18.82 -2.26
CA TRP A 30 -8.80 19.62 -2.96
C TRP A 30 -9.00 21.12 -2.76
N GLN A 31 -7.95 21.87 -2.44
CA GLN A 31 -7.93 23.30 -2.09
C GLN A 31 -8.70 23.69 -0.81
N ALA A 32 -9.08 22.72 0.02
CA ALA A 32 -9.83 23.01 1.24
C ALA A 32 -8.99 23.02 2.52
N ASP A 33 -7.71 22.66 2.43
CA ASP A 33 -6.78 22.54 3.56
C ASP A 33 -7.42 21.76 4.72
N ASN A 34 -8.01 20.62 4.38
CA ASN A 34 -8.78 19.81 5.32
C ASN A 34 -8.39 18.33 5.34
N GLY A 35 -7.24 17.97 4.78
CA GLY A 35 -6.67 16.64 4.93
C GLY A 35 -6.51 16.23 6.40
N LYS A 36 -6.74 14.95 6.71
CA LYS A 36 -6.73 14.44 8.08
C LYS A 36 -6.16 13.04 8.18
N ILE A 37 -5.81 12.66 9.40
CA ILE A 37 -5.50 11.30 9.77
C ILE A 37 -6.60 10.76 10.68
N SER A 38 -7.20 9.62 10.29
CA SER A 38 -7.99 8.78 11.17
C SER A 38 -7.09 7.72 11.79
N TYR A 39 -7.15 7.55 13.10
CA TYR A 39 -6.46 6.49 13.81
C TYR A 39 -7.46 5.47 14.32
N PHE A 40 -7.26 4.23 13.89
CA PHE A 40 -8.08 3.07 14.24
C PHE A 40 -7.27 2.12 15.11
N GLU A 41 -7.86 1.65 16.18
CA GLU A 41 -7.26 0.71 17.10
C GLU A 41 -8.31 -0.27 17.62
N ASP A 42 -8.01 -1.56 17.53
CA ASP A 42 -8.81 -2.66 18.08
C ASP A 42 -10.32 -2.55 17.77
N GLY A 43 -10.67 -2.40 16.49
CA GLY A 43 -12.06 -2.33 16.03
C GLY A 43 -12.74 -0.99 16.27
N LYS A 44 -12.01 0.09 16.55
CA LYS A 44 -12.60 1.40 16.83
C LYS A 44 -11.80 2.55 16.22
N ILE A 45 -12.51 3.57 15.76
CA ILE A 45 -11.88 4.87 15.45
C ILE A 45 -11.60 5.60 16.76
N VAL A 46 -10.34 5.75 17.10
CA VAL A 46 -9.87 6.50 18.28
C VAL A 46 -9.95 8.01 18.02
N SER A 47 -9.54 8.44 16.82
CA SER A 47 -9.63 9.84 16.38
C SER A 47 -9.77 9.92 14.86
N ASN A 48 -10.56 10.87 14.37
CA ASN A 48 -10.62 11.27 12.94
C ASN A 48 -9.81 12.55 12.63
N GLN A 49 -8.98 12.98 13.56
CA GLN A 49 -8.08 14.14 13.43
C GLN A 49 -6.80 13.96 14.25
N TRP A 50 -6.29 12.76 14.26
CA TRP A 50 -5.22 12.30 15.15
C TRP A 50 -3.97 13.19 15.13
N PHE A 51 -3.50 13.61 13.95
CA PHE A 51 -2.39 14.56 13.85
C PHE A 51 -2.70 15.90 14.54
N ARG A 52 -3.91 16.45 14.34
CA ARG A 52 -4.32 17.69 14.96
C ARG A 52 -4.44 17.56 16.48
N ASP A 53 -4.89 16.42 16.98
CA ASP A 53 -5.01 16.17 18.40
C ASP A 53 -3.62 16.18 19.07
N ALA A 54 -2.59 15.62 18.40
CA ALA A 54 -1.23 15.60 18.89
C ALA A 54 -0.52 16.97 18.77
N ASN A 55 -0.72 17.72 17.64
CA ASN A 55 0.12 18.86 17.26
C ASN A 55 -0.58 20.22 17.37
N LYS A 56 -1.90 20.27 17.60
CA LYS A 56 -2.72 21.48 17.69
C LYS A 56 -2.71 22.34 16.43
N ARG A 57 -2.37 21.75 15.27
CA ARG A 57 -2.40 22.37 13.95
C ARG A 57 -2.98 21.42 12.91
N LYS A 58 -3.31 21.92 11.72
CA LYS A 58 -3.75 21.09 10.60
C LYS A 58 -2.60 20.25 10.04
N LEU A 59 -2.93 19.19 9.35
CA LEU A 59 -1.97 18.37 8.60
C LEU A 59 -1.56 19.07 7.28
N GLY A 60 -2.54 19.59 6.55
CA GLY A 60 -2.38 20.22 5.25
C GLY A 60 -3.44 19.78 4.26
N ASP A 61 -3.24 20.14 2.99
CA ASP A 61 -4.16 19.85 1.90
C ASP A 61 -3.68 18.67 1.05
N THR A 62 -4.57 17.72 0.85
CA THR A 62 -4.38 16.53 0.01
C THR A 62 -3.18 15.67 0.42
N PRO A 63 -3.19 15.06 1.63
CA PRO A 63 -2.19 14.04 1.96
C PRO A 63 -2.36 12.84 1.01
N ASN A 64 -1.27 12.40 0.37
CA ASN A 64 -1.33 11.56 -0.81
C ASN A 64 -0.61 10.20 -0.67
N ASP A 65 0.30 10.07 0.28
CA ASP A 65 0.93 8.79 0.61
C ASP A 65 1.50 8.79 2.04
N ILE A 66 1.68 7.59 2.59
CA ILE A 66 2.25 7.38 3.92
C ILE A 66 3.10 6.12 3.93
N ILE A 67 4.29 6.21 4.51
CA ILE A 67 5.16 5.05 4.76
C ILE A 67 5.78 5.14 6.16
N GLN A 68 6.04 4.00 6.77
CA GLN A 68 6.92 3.92 7.94
C GLN A 68 8.36 3.71 7.46
N ILE A 69 9.29 4.51 7.98
CA ILE A 69 10.70 4.48 7.59
C ILE A 69 11.49 3.55 8.52
N ASN A 70 11.23 3.68 9.82
CA ASN A 70 11.80 2.88 10.90
C ASN A 70 10.85 2.88 12.11
N GLU A 71 11.29 2.33 13.23
CA GLU A 71 10.46 2.22 14.45
C GLU A 71 9.96 3.57 14.97
N ASP A 72 10.69 4.66 14.73
CA ASP A 72 10.44 5.98 15.30
C ASP A 72 9.90 7.01 14.30
N LEU A 73 9.90 6.69 12.99
CA LEU A 73 9.68 7.70 11.95
C LEU A 73 8.75 7.23 10.83
N ILE A 74 7.77 8.07 10.52
CA ILE A 74 6.79 7.91 9.44
C ILE A 74 6.87 9.16 8.56
N ALA A 75 6.84 9.00 7.23
CA ALA A 75 6.75 10.08 6.26
C ALA A 75 5.37 10.12 5.61
N ILE A 76 4.88 11.33 5.34
CA ILE A 76 3.60 11.60 4.69
C ILE A 76 3.82 12.67 3.62
N THR A 77 3.47 12.38 2.37
CA THR A 77 3.38 13.43 1.33
C THR A 77 2.08 14.21 1.49
N ILE A 78 2.17 15.53 1.40
CA ILE A 78 1.02 16.43 1.45
C ILE A 78 1.06 17.27 0.17
N ASN A 79 0.45 16.71 -0.85
CA ASN A 79 0.60 17.10 -2.24
C ASN A 79 0.33 18.58 -2.52
N TRP A 80 -0.87 19.05 -2.22
CA TRP A 80 -1.25 20.43 -2.49
C TRP A 80 -0.51 21.45 -1.61
N SER A 81 -0.09 21.02 -0.41
CA SER A 81 0.74 21.87 0.46
C SER A 81 2.23 21.88 0.08
N ASN A 82 2.67 21.03 -0.87
CA ASN A 82 4.05 20.89 -1.33
C ASN A 82 5.05 20.55 -0.21
N ILE A 83 4.61 19.82 0.81
CA ILE A 83 5.44 19.41 1.95
C ILE A 83 5.47 17.90 2.14
N ILE A 84 6.55 17.41 2.70
CA ILE A 84 6.62 16.07 3.28
C ILE A 84 6.65 16.24 4.80
N GLN A 85 5.63 15.73 5.47
CA GLN A 85 5.53 15.74 6.92
C GLN A 85 6.14 14.48 7.50
N PHE A 86 7.08 14.62 8.44
CA PHE A 86 7.60 13.52 9.24
C PHE A 86 6.94 13.52 10.62
N ILE A 87 6.48 12.35 11.05
CA ILE A 87 5.82 12.17 12.35
C ILE A 87 6.40 10.94 13.07
N SER A 88 6.29 10.92 14.40
CA SER A 88 6.52 9.73 15.19
C SER A 88 5.26 8.83 15.23
N PRO A 89 5.38 7.53 15.62
CA PRO A 89 4.25 6.60 15.69
C PRO A 89 3.13 7.00 16.66
N ASP A 90 3.34 8.00 17.52
CA ASP A 90 2.30 8.60 18.37
C ASP A 90 1.66 9.85 17.74
N GLY A 91 1.93 10.13 16.46
CA GLY A 91 1.33 11.21 15.69
C GLY A 91 1.95 12.58 15.86
N LYS A 92 3.03 12.70 16.62
CA LYS A 92 3.70 14.00 16.82
C LYS A 92 4.55 14.37 15.60
N SER A 93 4.48 15.63 15.22
CA SER A 93 5.35 16.21 14.18
C SER A 93 6.81 16.19 14.65
N VAL A 94 7.68 15.68 13.78
CA VAL A 94 9.14 15.61 13.98
C VAL A 94 9.82 16.67 13.13
N ALA A 95 9.51 16.71 11.83
CA ALA A 95 10.09 17.63 10.86
C ALA A 95 9.19 17.80 9.63
N GLU A 96 9.53 18.77 8.80
CA GLU A 96 8.93 18.98 7.48
C GLU A 96 10.04 19.23 6.44
N THR A 97 9.82 18.75 5.21
CA THR A 97 10.63 19.11 4.03
C THR A 97 9.73 19.85 3.05
N GLU A 98 10.09 21.09 2.68
CA GLU A 98 9.24 21.99 1.88
C GLU A 98 9.62 22.01 0.39
N ASP A 99 10.81 21.59 0.01
CA ASP A 99 11.38 21.79 -1.33
C ASP A 99 11.07 20.67 -2.35
N VAL A 100 9.91 20.02 -2.22
CA VAL A 100 9.43 18.99 -3.15
C VAL A 100 8.02 19.36 -3.63
N PRO A 101 7.90 20.22 -4.65
CA PRO A 101 6.60 20.65 -5.15
C PRO A 101 5.83 19.49 -5.77
N ASN A 102 4.52 19.53 -5.64
CA ASN A 102 3.61 18.52 -6.19
C ASN A 102 4.10 17.08 -5.93
N ASN A 103 4.49 16.83 -4.67
CA ASN A 103 4.99 15.53 -4.22
C ASN A 103 3.90 14.46 -4.30
N ARG A 104 4.28 13.20 -4.66
CA ARG A 104 3.31 12.14 -4.93
C ARG A 104 3.50 10.95 -4.01
N LYS A 105 4.33 10.00 -4.34
CA LYS A 105 4.47 8.73 -3.64
C LYS A 105 5.85 8.58 -3.02
N LEU A 106 5.94 7.70 -2.05
CA LEU A 106 7.08 7.51 -1.17
C LEU A 106 7.65 6.10 -1.29
N ALA A 107 8.98 6.01 -1.27
CA ALA A 107 9.71 4.79 -0.99
C ALA A 107 10.83 5.07 0.03
N THR A 108 11.40 4.04 0.64
CA THR A 108 12.51 4.18 1.58
C THR A 108 13.43 2.97 1.56
N ASP A 109 14.70 3.17 1.87
CA ASP A 109 15.69 2.14 2.18
C ASP A 109 16.00 2.06 3.68
N GLY A 110 15.20 2.76 4.52
CA GLY A 110 15.38 2.89 5.96
C GLY A 110 16.34 4.02 6.38
N ARG A 111 17.17 4.55 5.46
CA ARG A 111 18.09 5.66 5.69
C ARG A 111 17.68 6.93 4.95
N TYR A 112 17.11 6.77 3.78
CA TYR A 112 16.62 7.87 2.96
C TYR A 112 15.15 7.67 2.65
N VAL A 113 14.45 8.77 2.40
CA VAL A 113 13.13 8.78 1.81
C VAL A 113 13.24 9.26 0.37
N TYR A 114 12.63 8.53 -0.54
CA TYR A 114 12.55 8.86 -1.95
C TYR A 114 11.13 9.28 -2.27
N VAL A 115 10.99 10.43 -2.94
CA VAL A 115 9.69 11.06 -3.21
C VAL A 115 9.59 11.41 -4.68
N THR A 116 8.56 10.95 -5.35
CA THR A 116 8.24 11.42 -6.71
C THR A 116 7.62 12.81 -6.67
N SER A 117 8.00 13.64 -7.62
CA SER A 117 7.51 15.01 -7.80
C SER A 117 7.23 15.27 -9.28
N TYR A 118 6.13 15.95 -9.54
CA TYR A 118 5.82 16.41 -10.91
C TYR A 118 6.72 17.55 -11.39
N GLY A 119 7.63 18.04 -10.54
CA GLY A 119 8.61 19.07 -10.88
C GLY A 119 8.07 20.49 -10.94
N HIS A 120 6.77 20.67 -10.78
CA HIS A 120 6.10 21.96 -10.77
C HIS A 120 5.08 22.03 -9.63
N GLU A 121 4.80 23.21 -9.14
CA GLU A 121 3.77 23.38 -8.11
C GLU A 121 2.39 22.93 -8.63
N CYS A 122 1.55 22.48 -7.71
CA CYS A 122 0.14 22.24 -8.01
C CYS A 122 -0.49 23.50 -8.58
N GLY A 123 -1.33 23.36 -9.60
CA GLY A 123 -1.87 24.47 -10.40
C GLY A 123 -2.43 25.63 -9.59
N THR A 124 -2.15 26.84 -10.02
CA THR A 124 -2.70 28.04 -9.42
C THR A 124 -4.17 28.24 -9.82
N ALA A 125 -4.89 29.12 -9.13
CA ALA A 125 -6.27 29.47 -9.45
C ALA A 125 -6.45 29.98 -10.89
N ASP A 126 -5.37 30.43 -11.54
CA ASP A 126 -5.36 30.97 -12.90
C ASP A 126 -5.17 29.87 -13.98
N GLY A 127 -4.98 28.62 -13.59
CA GLY A 127 -5.00 27.46 -14.50
C GLY A 127 -3.75 27.28 -15.38
N TYR A 128 -2.73 28.11 -15.25
CA TYR A 128 -1.49 27.95 -16.01
C TYR A 128 -0.47 27.16 -15.20
N VAL A 129 -0.22 25.94 -15.63
CA VAL A 129 0.86 25.10 -15.14
C VAL A 129 1.87 24.97 -16.28
N THR A 130 3.14 25.25 -16.00
CA THR A 130 4.22 24.92 -16.94
C THR A 130 4.59 23.46 -16.67
N PHE A 131 4.27 22.59 -17.62
CA PHE A 131 4.63 21.18 -17.49
C PHE A 131 6.11 21.01 -17.79
N THR A 132 6.78 20.32 -16.86
CA THR A 132 8.18 19.92 -16.97
C THR A 132 8.27 18.45 -16.65
N LYS A 133 9.35 17.81 -17.06
CA LYS A 133 9.63 16.45 -16.57
C LYS A 133 9.71 16.47 -15.04
N GLY A 134 9.20 15.40 -14.46
CA GLY A 134 9.25 15.19 -13.04
C GLY A 134 10.59 14.61 -12.58
N TYR A 135 10.71 14.42 -11.30
CA TYR A 135 11.93 13.89 -10.70
C TYR A 135 11.62 13.05 -9.44
N VAL A 136 12.63 12.30 -9.00
CA VAL A 136 12.66 11.70 -7.67
C VAL A 136 13.60 12.52 -6.79
N ALA A 137 13.11 12.97 -5.62
CA ALA A 137 13.92 13.58 -4.57
C ALA A 137 14.40 12.52 -3.58
N LYS A 138 15.67 12.60 -3.16
CA LYS A 138 16.26 11.82 -2.07
C LYS A 138 16.39 12.71 -0.84
N ILE A 139 15.74 12.35 0.26
CA ILE A 139 15.72 13.11 1.52
C ILE A 139 16.48 12.33 2.57
N ASP A 140 17.45 12.96 3.23
CA ASP A 140 18.19 12.39 4.36
C ASP A 140 17.33 12.53 5.64
N ILE A 141 17.02 11.40 6.31
CA ILE A 141 16.19 11.41 7.51
C ILE A 141 16.88 11.95 8.77
N GLN A 142 18.16 12.27 8.71
CA GLN A 142 18.89 12.91 9.81
C GLN A 142 18.78 14.43 9.75
N THR A 143 18.74 14.99 8.54
CA THR A 143 18.65 16.44 8.33
C THR A 143 17.28 16.90 7.82
N PHE A 144 16.50 15.98 7.26
CA PHE A 144 15.23 16.24 6.57
C PHE A 144 15.37 17.16 5.35
N GLU A 145 16.55 17.20 4.76
CA GLU A 145 16.87 17.99 3.58
C GLU A 145 16.93 17.10 2.33
N VAL A 146 16.55 17.68 1.17
CA VAL A 146 16.78 17.05 -0.14
C VAL A 146 18.27 17.06 -0.43
N VAL A 147 18.89 15.89 -0.56
CA VAL A 147 20.32 15.74 -0.78
C VAL A 147 20.69 15.42 -2.23
N ALA A 148 19.74 14.91 -3.02
CA ALA A 148 19.91 14.63 -4.43
C ALA A 148 18.57 14.53 -5.15
N THR A 149 18.57 14.68 -6.47
CA THR A 149 17.40 14.46 -7.34
C THR A 149 17.82 13.70 -8.60
N CYS A 150 16.84 12.99 -9.21
CA CYS A 150 17.02 12.36 -10.51
C CYS A 150 15.80 12.68 -11.38
N GLU A 151 16.01 13.33 -12.54
CA GLU A 151 14.95 13.57 -13.53
C GLU A 151 14.46 12.24 -14.14
N VAL A 152 13.16 12.11 -14.36
CA VAL A 152 12.50 10.96 -14.98
C VAL A 152 11.50 11.42 -16.06
N GLY A 153 10.40 10.70 -16.31
CA GLY A 153 9.35 11.11 -17.24
C GLY A 153 8.45 12.23 -16.72
N TYR A 154 7.38 12.52 -17.45
CA TYR A 154 6.34 13.45 -17.03
C TYR A 154 5.44 12.80 -15.97
N GLU A 155 5.05 13.59 -14.98
CA GLU A 155 4.17 13.21 -13.87
C GLU A 155 4.51 11.82 -13.27
N PRO A 156 5.74 11.61 -12.72
CA PRO A 156 6.09 10.36 -12.07
C PRO A 156 5.23 10.14 -10.83
N GLU A 157 4.53 9.03 -10.78
CA GLU A 157 3.56 8.77 -9.71
C GLU A 157 4.08 7.74 -8.73
N GLY A 158 3.92 6.45 -9.03
CA GLY A 158 4.31 5.37 -8.15
C GLY A 158 5.82 5.15 -8.07
N ILE A 159 6.32 4.79 -6.90
CA ILE A 159 7.72 4.49 -6.66
C ILE A 159 7.86 3.28 -5.74
N ALA A 160 8.84 2.42 -6.03
CA ALA A 160 9.22 1.29 -5.18
C ALA A 160 10.74 1.21 -5.06
N TYR A 161 11.24 0.73 -3.90
CA TYR A 161 12.67 0.44 -3.69
C TYR A 161 12.90 -1.06 -3.72
N TYR A 162 13.90 -1.50 -4.50
CA TYR A 162 14.30 -2.90 -4.55
C TYR A 162 15.81 -3.02 -4.81
N LYS A 163 16.54 -3.71 -3.92
CA LYS A 163 17.98 -4.03 -4.05
C LYS A 163 18.85 -2.84 -4.52
N GLY A 164 18.72 -1.69 -3.85
CA GLY A 164 19.53 -0.51 -4.15
C GLY A 164 19.06 0.30 -5.36
N HIS A 165 17.91 -0.01 -5.93
CA HIS A 165 17.33 0.71 -7.06
C HIS A 165 15.92 1.18 -6.76
N LEU A 166 15.52 2.26 -7.42
CA LEU A 166 14.17 2.79 -7.42
C LEU A 166 13.50 2.47 -8.77
N PHE A 167 12.25 2.05 -8.70
CA PHE A 167 11.40 1.80 -9.86
C PHE A 167 10.28 2.83 -9.84
N VAL A 168 10.19 3.65 -10.87
CA VAL A 168 9.31 4.82 -10.92
C VAL A 168 8.38 4.70 -12.11
N ALA A 169 7.08 4.65 -11.85
CA ALA A 169 6.05 4.63 -12.89
C ALA A 169 5.77 6.07 -13.35
N ASN A 170 5.98 6.35 -14.63
CA ASN A 170 5.71 7.64 -15.24
C ASN A 170 4.30 7.63 -15.85
N THR A 171 3.46 8.60 -15.52
CA THR A 171 2.08 8.62 -16.02
C THR A 171 1.92 9.49 -17.25
N GLY A 172 2.57 10.65 -17.32
CA GLY A 172 2.20 11.69 -18.26
C GLY A 172 0.73 12.11 -18.09
N GLY A 173 0.20 12.07 -16.85
CA GLY A 173 -1.24 12.10 -16.56
C GLY A 173 -1.94 13.39 -16.95
N TYR A 174 -1.20 14.48 -17.21
CA TYR A 174 -1.74 15.76 -17.71
C TYR A 174 -1.67 15.90 -19.23
N ALA A 175 -1.36 14.84 -19.97
CA ALA A 175 -1.31 14.83 -21.43
C ALA A 175 -2.59 15.36 -22.11
N PHE A 176 -3.75 15.27 -21.43
CA PHE A 176 -5.01 15.84 -21.92
C PHE A 176 -4.97 17.39 -22.06
N GLN A 177 -3.96 18.05 -21.51
CA GLN A 177 -3.74 19.49 -21.65
C GLN A 177 -2.88 19.87 -22.87
N GLU A 178 -2.53 18.87 -23.71
CA GLU A 178 -1.84 18.99 -25.01
C GLU A 178 -0.37 19.48 -24.92
N ASP A 179 0.25 19.50 -23.74
CA ASP A 179 1.64 19.93 -23.58
C ASP A 179 2.65 18.78 -23.80
N HIS A 180 2.23 17.55 -23.60
CA HIS A 180 3.00 16.33 -23.80
C HIS A 180 2.06 15.12 -23.97
N GLU A 181 2.62 13.93 -24.23
CA GLU A 181 1.86 12.69 -24.36
C GLU A 181 1.88 11.89 -23.06
N TYR A 182 0.96 10.92 -22.91
CA TYR A 182 1.00 9.95 -21.83
C TYR A 182 2.31 9.17 -21.88
N GLU A 183 2.88 8.91 -20.70
CA GLU A 183 4.07 8.08 -20.57
C GLU A 183 3.71 6.60 -20.48
N THR A 184 4.66 5.75 -20.91
CA THR A 184 4.51 4.28 -20.90
C THR A 184 5.61 3.59 -20.10
N THR A 185 6.47 4.36 -19.42
CA THR A 185 7.76 3.88 -18.93
C THR A 185 7.77 3.66 -17.41
N VAL A 186 8.58 2.67 -17.00
CA VAL A 186 9.09 2.52 -15.64
C VAL A 186 10.56 2.91 -15.65
N SER A 187 10.92 4.02 -15.01
CA SER A 187 12.30 4.48 -14.86
C SER A 187 12.99 3.72 -13.74
N ILE A 188 14.20 3.22 -13.98
CA ILE A 188 15.05 2.54 -13.00
C ILE A 188 16.21 3.45 -12.62
N ILE A 189 16.31 3.79 -11.33
CA ILE A 189 17.33 4.71 -10.79
C ILE A 189 18.21 3.95 -9.81
N ASP A 190 19.51 4.13 -9.88
CA ASP A 190 20.43 3.71 -8.82
C ASP A 190 20.23 4.61 -7.59
N ALA A 191 19.80 4.04 -6.48
CA ALA A 191 19.39 4.79 -5.30
C ALA A 191 20.57 5.40 -4.53
N GLU A 192 21.80 4.89 -4.70
CA GLU A 192 23.00 5.45 -4.09
C GLU A 192 23.43 6.72 -4.83
N THR A 193 23.59 6.63 -6.14
CA THR A 193 24.12 7.69 -6.98
C THR A 193 23.05 8.66 -7.50
N MET A 194 21.79 8.30 -7.42
CA MET A 194 20.65 9.01 -8.01
C MET A 194 20.84 9.25 -9.51
N GLN A 195 21.34 8.24 -10.21
CA GLN A 195 21.49 8.25 -11.68
C GLN A 195 20.44 7.34 -12.31
N LEU A 196 19.80 7.82 -13.38
CA LEU A 196 18.94 7.00 -14.21
C LEU A 196 19.77 5.89 -14.85
N VAL A 197 19.37 4.63 -14.61
CA VAL A 197 20.00 3.44 -15.18
C VAL A 197 19.42 3.15 -16.55
N ARG A 198 18.08 3.05 -16.64
CA ARG A 198 17.33 2.86 -17.88
C ARG A 198 15.84 3.10 -17.66
N ASP A 199 15.13 3.26 -18.76
CA ASP A 199 13.67 3.18 -18.81
C ASP A 199 13.25 1.84 -19.40
N VAL A 200 12.20 1.25 -18.87
CA VAL A 200 11.50 0.08 -19.42
C VAL A 200 10.17 0.55 -19.97
N ASP A 201 10.01 0.45 -21.28
CA ASP A 201 8.75 0.78 -21.96
C ASP A 201 7.78 -0.39 -21.86
N THR A 202 6.68 -0.19 -21.16
CA THR A 202 5.64 -1.21 -20.97
C THR A 202 4.61 -1.23 -22.11
N GLY A 203 4.61 -0.23 -22.97
CA GLY A 203 3.59 -0.01 -23.99
C GLY A 203 2.21 0.37 -23.42
N GLN A 204 2.00 0.28 -22.11
CA GLN A 204 0.77 0.70 -21.44
C GLN A 204 0.92 2.13 -20.95
N ILE A 205 -0.02 3.00 -21.34
CA ILE A 205 0.01 4.41 -20.98
C ILE A 205 -0.44 4.67 -19.54
N ASN A 206 -0.09 5.84 -19.01
CA ASN A 206 -0.68 6.39 -17.79
C ASN A 206 -0.53 5.45 -16.58
N LEU A 207 0.71 5.09 -16.25
CA LEU A 207 1.05 4.22 -15.13
C LEU A 207 0.85 4.96 -13.80
N TYR A 208 -0.31 4.79 -13.16
CA TYR A 208 -0.83 5.68 -12.12
C TYR A 208 -0.93 5.02 -10.74
N GLY A 209 -0.82 5.85 -9.70
CA GLY A 209 -1.08 5.52 -8.31
C GLY A 209 0.10 4.90 -7.57
N LYS A 210 -0.16 4.42 -6.37
CA LYS A 210 0.84 3.75 -5.55
C LYS A 210 1.17 2.38 -6.13
N LEU A 211 2.44 2.05 -6.23
CA LEU A 211 2.88 0.69 -6.56
C LEU A 211 2.67 -0.23 -5.38
N SER A 212 2.02 -1.37 -5.60
CA SER A 212 2.03 -2.45 -4.62
C SER A 212 3.23 -3.34 -4.90
N GLN A 213 3.99 -3.66 -3.86
CA GLN A 213 5.22 -4.43 -3.98
C GLN A 213 5.14 -5.73 -3.19
N SER A 214 5.50 -6.83 -3.83
CA SER A 214 5.65 -8.15 -3.22
C SER A 214 7.01 -8.75 -3.60
N GLY A 215 8.00 -8.58 -2.71
CA GLY A 215 9.37 -8.95 -3.03
C GLY A 215 9.88 -8.20 -4.26
N GLN A 216 10.23 -8.94 -5.31
CA GLN A 216 10.69 -8.40 -6.59
C GLN A 216 9.56 -7.95 -7.52
N TYR A 217 8.31 -8.26 -7.19
CA TYR A 217 7.18 -8.01 -8.07
C TYR A 217 6.46 -6.71 -7.72
N LEU A 218 6.06 -5.97 -8.75
CA LEU A 218 5.23 -4.78 -8.62
C LEU A 218 3.89 -5.00 -9.33
N CYS A 219 2.83 -4.48 -8.72
CA CYS A 219 1.54 -4.30 -9.36
C CYS A 219 1.35 -2.82 -9.65
N ILE A 220 1.26 -2.46 -10.93
CA ILE A 220 1.17 -1.09 -11.43
C ILE A 220 -0.21 -0.92 -12.09
N ASN A 221 -0.94 0.10 -11.69
CA ASN A 221 -2.25 0.38 -12.24
C ASN A 221 -2.16 1.32 -13.43
N SER A 222 -3.07 1.18 -14.39
CA SER A 222 -3.22 2.09 -15.51
C SER A 222 -4.70 2.35 -15.77
N PRO A 223 -5.19 3.58 -15.64
CA PRO A 223 -6.55 3.94 -16.03
C PRO A 223 -6.74 4.05 -17.55
N GLY A 224 -5.68 3.88 -18.36
CA GLY A 224 -5.71 4.18 -19.78
C GLY A 224 -5.88 5.67 -20.05
N ASP A 225 -6.50 6.02 -21.18
CA ASP A 225 -6.82 7.41 -21.54
C ASP A 225 -8.30 7.78 -21.28
N TYR A 226 -9.04 6.88 -20.68
CA TYR A 226 -10.48 6.98 -20.41
C TYR A 226 -11.39 6.93 -21.67
N TYR A 227 -10.83 6.75 -22.86
CA TYR A 227 -11.54 6.76 -24.15
C TYR A 227 -11.23 5.52 -25.00
N ASP A 228 -10.12 5.56 -25.74
CA ASP A 228 -9.77 4.56 -26.74
C ASP A 228 -8.83 3.49 -26.20
N ILE A 229 -7.89 3.86 -25.30
CA ILE A 229 -6.94 2.93 -24.67
C ILE A 229 -7.50 2.46 -23.33
N PRO A 230 -7.79 1.17 -23.19
CA PRO A 230 -8.43 0.65 -21.98
C PRO A 230 -7.50 0.71 -20.76
N ALA A 231 -8.12 0.75 -19.59
CA ALA A 231 -7.43 0.55 -18.34
C ALA A 231 -6.86 -0.89 -18.25
N ALA A 232 -5.68 -1.02 -17.65
CA ALA A 232 -4.96 -2.28 -17.53
C ALA A 232 -4.20 -2.36 -16.20
N THR A 233 -3.63 -3.53 -15.91
CA THR A 233 -2.71 -3.75 -14.79
C THR A 233 -1.41 -4.31 -15.34
N VAL A 234 -0.28 -3.74 -14.94
CA VAL A 234 1.05 -4.25 -15.29
C VAL A 234 1.63 -4.98 -14.08
N ILE A 235 1.98 -6.25 -14.28
CA ILE A 235 2.76 -7.04 -13.31
C ILE A 235 4.21 -7.00 -13.78
N PHE A 236 5.09 -6.45 -12.94
CA PHE A 236 6.48 -6.13 -13.29
C PHE A 236 7.45 -6.88 -12.37
N ASP A 237 8.53 -7.43 -12.94
CA ASP A 237 9.61 -8.14 -12.24
C ASP A 237 10.86 -7.25 -12.18
N CYS A 238 11.14 -6.69 -11.01
CA CYS A 238 12.31 -5.86 -10.76
C CYS A 238 13.63 -6.60 -10.96
N GLU A 239 13.70 -7.89 -10.60
CA GLU A 239 14.92 -8.70 -10.74
C GLU A 239 15.26 -8.93 -12.22
N ALA A 240 14.26 -9.29 -13.01
CA ALA A 240 14.43 -9.45 -14.46
C ALA A 240 14.83 -8.14 -15.14
N ALA A 241 14.23 -7.02 -14.70
CA ALA A 241 14.57 -5.70 -15.21
C ALA A 241 16.01 -5.28 -14.85
N LEU A 242 16.49 -5.57 -13.64
CA LEU A 242 17.88 -5.33 -13.22
C LEU A 242 18.86 -6.24 -13.96
N ALA A 243 18.44 -7.43 -14.36
CA ALA A 243 19.24 -8.32 -15.22
C ALA A 243 19.31 -7.85 -16.69
N GLY A 244 18.60 -6.77 -17.04
CA GLY A 244 18.59 -6.18 -18.39
C GLY A 244 17.58 -6.79 -19.33
N SER A 245 16.61 -7.57 -18.83
CA SER A 245 15.52 -8.12 -19.65
C SER A 245 14.53 -7.00 -20.02
N ASP A 246 14.06 -7.02 -21.26
CA ASP A 246 12.93 -6.23 -21.71
C ASP A 246 11.60 -6.99 -21.49
N ASP A 247 11.66 -8.33 -21.41
CA ASP A 247 10.53 -9.22 -21.09
C ASP A 247 10.38 -9.36 -19.56
N CYS A 248 10.35 -8.23 -18.84
CA CYS A 248 10.28 -8.20 -17.37
C CYS A 248 8.89 -7.83 -16.84
N PHE A 249 7.88 -7.81 -17.68
CA PHE A 249 6.51 -7.45 -17.28
C PHE A 249 5.45 -8.18 -18.14
N VAL A 250 4.24 -8.19 -17.62
CA VAL A 250 3.03 -8.64 -18.34
C VAL A 250 1.95 -7.58 -18.14
N VAL A 251 1.30 -7.18 -19.24
CA VAL A 251 0.14 -6.30 -19.22
C VAL A 251 -1.13 -7.15 -19.21
N LEU A 252 -1.90 -7.06 -18.14
CA LEU A 252 -3.19 -7.73 -18.02
C LEU A 252 -4.30 -6.79 -18.50
N GLU A 253 -5.19 -7.29 -19.37
CA GLU A 253 -6.40 -6.56 -19.80
C GLU A 253 -7.43 -6.43 -18.65
N TYR A 254 -6.95 -6.30 -17.46
CA TYR A 254 -7.71 -6.17 -16.24
C TYR A 254 -7.48 -4.78 -15.64
N ALA A 255 -8.55 -4.00 -15.51
CA ALA A 255 -8.44 -2.68 -14.92
C ALA A 255 -8.28 -2.79 -13.41
N SER A 256 -7.15 -2.36 -12.86
CA SER A 256 -7.04 -2.08 -11.43
C SER A 256 -6.87 -0.57 -11.20
N THR A 257 -7.49 -0.07 -10.14
CA THR A 257 -7.37 1.32 -9.69
C THR A 257 -6.54 1.40 -8.42
N TYR A 258 -6.74 0.43 -7.54
CA TYR A 258 -6.02 0.30 -6.28
C TYR A 258 -5.62 -1.15 -6.07
N SER A 259 -4.47 -1.36 -5.49
CA SER A 259 -4.00 -2.68 -5.10
C SER A 259 -3.26 -2.64 -3.77
N CYS A 260 -3.12 -3.78 -3.14
CA CYS A 260 -2.25 -3.98 -1.99
C CYS A 260 -1.66 -5.38 -2.00
N THR A 261 -0.60 -5.56 -1.23
CA THR A 261 0.07 -6.86 -1.08
C THR A 261 -0.58 -7.66 0.03
N MET A 262 -0.86 -8.93 -0.24
CA MET A 262 -1.36 -9.92 0.72
C MET A 262 -0.21 -10.66 1.40
N LEU A 263 -0.49 -11.34 2.52
CA LEU A 263 0.54 -12.07 3.28
C LEU A 263 1.20 -13.23 2.52
N ASP A 264 0.52 -13.81 1.54
CA ASP A 264 1.03 -14.89 0.69
C ASP A 264 1.87 -14.38 -0.50
N GLY A 265 2.00 -13.06 -0.61
CA GLY A 265 2.74 -12.38 -1.68
C GLY A 265 1.92 -12.13 -2.94
N ASN A 266 0.64 -12.46 -2.95
CA ASN A 266 -0.27 -12.09 -4.02
C ASN A 266 -0.70 -10.62 -3.87
N PHE A 267 -1.33 -10.07 -4.91
CA PHE A 267 -1.93 -8.74 -4.87
C PHE A 267 -3.45 -8.87 -4.80
N LEU A 268 -4.06 -8.13 -3.87
CA LEU A 268 -5.48 -7.85 -3.90
C LEU A 268 -5.70 -6.55 -4.68
N ALA A 269 -6.48 -6.60 -5.75
CA ALA A 269 -6.70 -5.45 -6.62
C ALA A 269 -8.20 -5.12 -6.74
N ILE A 270 -8.48 -3.83 -6.72
CA ILE A 270 -9.80 -3.26 -6.99
C ILE A 270 -9.75 -2.53 -8.31
N GLY A 271 -10.59 -2.92 -9.25
CA GLY A 271 -10.77 -2.24 -10.51
C GLY A 271 -12.02 -1.38 -10.51
N ALA A 272 -11.93 -0.22 -11.15
CA ALA A 272 -13.06 0.64 -11.42
C ALA A 272 -13.05 1.05 -12.89
N ARG A 273 -14.18 0.84 -13.57
CA ARG A 273 -14.37 1.30 -14.95
C ARG A 273 -15.62 2.17 -15.00
N PHE A 274 -15.46 3.40 -15.42
CA PHE A 274 -16.58 4.29 -15.68
C PHE A 274 -17.22 3.97 -17.03
N SER A 275 -18.53 3.81 -17.06
CA SER A 275 -19.30 3.63 -18.28
C SER A 275 -19.96 4.95 -18.69
N TYR A 276 -19.50 5.57 -19.76
CA TYR A 276 -20.15 6.75 -20.32
C TYR A 276 -21.55 6.49 -20.86
N TYR A 277 -21.90 5.24 -21.16
CA TYR A 277 -23.26 4.88 -21.62
C TYR A 277 -24.29 4.87 -20.49
N THR A 278 -23.89 4.37 -19.31
CA THR A 278 -24.78 4.30 -18.14
C THR A 278 -24.53 5.43 -17.15
N SER A 279 -23.43 6.17 -17.30
CA SER A 279 -22.91 7.14 -16.33
C SER A 279 -22.68 6.52 -14.93
N GLU A 280 -22.26 5.26 -14.92
CA GLU A 280 -22.05 4.49 -13.70
C GLU A 280 -20.64 3.90 -13.68
N TYR A 281 -20.09 3.71 -12.47
CA TYR A 281 -18.90 2.92 -12.24
C TYR A 281 -19.26 1.44 -12.15
N LYS A 282 -18.44 0.59 -12.78
CA LYS A 282 -18.43 -0.85 -12.56
C LYS A 282 -17.16 -1.21 -11.82
N PHE A 283 -17.31 -1.89 -10.71
CA PHE A 283 -16.19 -2.36 -9.89
C PHE A 283 -15.96 -3.85 -10.14
N ASN A 284 -14.73 -4.26 -10.02
CA ASN A 284 -14.28 -5.65 -10.04
C ASN A 284 -13.17 -5.85 -9.00
N TYR A 285 -13.02 -7.05 -8.54
CA TYR A 285 -12.09 -7.40 -7.47
C TYR A 285 -11.42 -8.71 -7.81
N VAL A 286 -10.10 -8.75 -7.69
CA VAL A 286 -9.31 -9.95 -8.00
C VAL A 286 -8.15 -10.12 -7.05
N VAL A 287 -7.70 -11.37 -6.96
CA VAL A 287 -6.40 -11.74 -6.42
C VAL A 287 -5.48 -12.08 -7.61
N ILE A 288 -4.27 -11.53 -7.60
CA ILE A 288 -3.27 -11.71 -8.66
C ILE A 288 -2.04 -12.39 -8.05
N ASP A 289 -1.69 -13.58 -8.54
CA ASP A 289 -0.38 -14.21 -8.27
C ASP A 289 0.63 -13.71 -9.31
N PRO A 290 1.55 -12.80 -8.94
CA PRO A 290 2.51 -12.23 -9.90
C PRO A 290 3.43 -13.28 -10.52
N ARG A 291 3.72 -14.35 -9.78
CA ARG A 291 4.61 -15.44 -10.24
C ARG A 291 3.95 -16.24 -11.36
N GLU A 292 2.68 -16.58 -11.18
CA GLU A 292 1.92 -17.32 -12.19
C GLU A 292 1.61 -16.44 -13.41
N VAL A 293 1.26 -15.16 -13.19
CA VAL A 293 1.04 -14.21 -14.29
C VAL A 293 2.27 -14.12 -15.19
N LEU A 294 3.46 -13.91 -14.61
CA LEU A 294 4.71 -13.82 -15.40
C LEU A 294 5.09 -15.15 -16.05
N ALA A 295 4.92 -16.27 -15.34
CA ALA A 295 5.25 -17.59 -15.87
C ALA A 295 4.33 -18.05 -17.01
N THR A 296 3.11 -17.53 -17.09
CA THR A 296 2.09 -17.91 -18.07
C THR A 296 1.81 -16.81 -19.10
N GLU A 297 2.61 -15.73 -19.10
CA GLU A 297 2.38 -14.57 -19.96
C GLU A 297 0.94 -14.01 -19.84
N GLY A 298 0.39 -14.06 -18.63
CA GLY A 298 -0.95 -13.55 -18.32
C GLY A 298 -2.10 -14.53 -18.57
N ALA A 299 -1.82 -15.77 -19.02
CA ALA A 299 -2.87 -16.77 -19.23
C ALA A 299 -3.42 -17.38 -17.94
N GLY A 300 -2.75 -17.18 -16.80
CA GLY A 300 -3.14 -17.63 -15.45
C GLY A 300 -2.77 -16.59 -14.40
N GLY A 301 -3.04 -16.92 -13.13
CA GLY A 301 -2.63 -16.10 -11.98
C GLY A 301 -3.60 -14.97 -11.61
N VAL A 302 -4.78 -14.90 -12.20
CA VAL A 302 -5.83 -13.93 -11.84
C VAL A 302 -7.09 -14.68 -11.41
N GLU A 303 -7.53 -14.45 -10.16
CA GLU A 303 -8.71 -15.09 -9.60
C GLU A 303 -9.72 -14.03 -9.14
N GLU A 304 -10.99 -14.20 -9.56
CA GLU A 304 -12.10 -13.32 -9.16
C GLU A 304 -12.71 -13.70 -7.81
N SER A 305 -12.15 -14.70 -7.13
CA SER A 305 -12.63 -15.17 -5.83
C SER A 305 -11.90 -14.48 -4.68
N LEU A 306 -12.65 -13.97 -3.72
CA LEU A 306 -12.11 -13.40 -2.48
C LEU A 306 -12.49 -14.28 -1.28
N PRO A 307 -11.73 -14.21 -0.16
CA PRO A 307 -12.03 -14.98 1.04
C PRO A 307 -13.42 -14.65 1.63
N GLY A 308 -14.12 -15.66 2.15
CA GLY A 308 -15.34 -15.49 2.94
C GLY A 308 -16.47 -14.78 2.18
N THR A 309 -17.09 -13.76 2.82
CA THR A 309 -18.16 -12.93 2.24
C THR A 309 -17.66 -11.61 1.66
N MET A 310 -16.35 -11.42 1.63
CA MET A 310 -15.72 -10.14 1.31
C MET A 310 -16.15 -9.59 -0.06
N LEU A 311 -16.32 -10.45 -1.06
CA LEU A 311 -16.76 -10.00 -2.40
C LEU A 311 -18.16 -9.38 -2.35
N ASP A 312 -19.10 -10.03 -1.67
CA ASP A 312 -20.47 -9.53 -1.54
C ASP A 312 -20.51 -8.18 -0.82
N ASP A 313 -19.75 -8.06 0.27
CA ASP A 313 -19.65 -6.82 1.04
C ASP A 313 -19.00 -5.67 0.23
N LEU A 314 -17.96 -5.97 -0.56
CA LEU A 314 -17.28 -5.00 -1.41
C LEU A 314 -18.17 -4.50 -2.55
N MET A 315 -19.00 -5.37 -3.11
CA MET A 315 -19.96 -5.00 -4.18
C MET A 315 -21.05 -4.04 -3.70
N GLU A 316 -21.25 -3.91 -2.39
CA GLU A 316 -22.19 -2.96 -1.78
C GLU A 316 -21.58 -1.57 -1.52
N LEU A 317 -20.24 -1.39 -1.75
CA LEU A 317 -19.61 -0.09 -1.56
C LEU A 317 -20.04 0.88 -2.67
N GLY A 318 -20.33 2.11 -2.26
CA GLY A 318 -20.73 3.17 -3.20
C GLY A 318 -19.59 3.65 -4.07
N MET A 319 -18.40 3.82 -3.49
CA MET A 319 -17.18 4.25 -4.17
C MET A 319 -15.95 3.65 -3.46
N PRO A 320 -15.53 2.44 -3.80
CA PRO A 320 -14.28 1.87 -3.31
C PRO A 320 -13.11 2.78 -3.62
N TYR A 321 -12.30 3.13 -2.60
CA TYR A 321 -11.27 4.16 -2.77
C TYR A 321 -9.88 3.75 -2.27
N GLY A 322 -9.77 2.72 -1.48
CA GLY A 322 -8.50 2.14 -1.04
C GLY A 322 -8.70 0.72 -0.55
N VAL A 323 -7.67 -0.09 -0.65
CA VAL A 323 -7.61 -1.46 -0.12
C VAL A 323 -6.27 -1.68 0.57
N TYR A 324 -6.28 -2.46 1.63
CA TYR A 324 -5.08 -2.73 2.42
C TYR A 324 -5.18 -4.05 3.17
N VAL A 325 -4.08 -4.77 3.23
CA VAL A 325 -3.91 -5.93 4.11
C VAL A 325 -2.85 -5.57 5.16
N ASN A 326 -3.20 -5.71 6.43
CA ASN A 326 -2.25 -5.48 7.50
C ASN A 326 -1.13 -6.52 7.44
N PRO A 327 0.14 -6.12 7.22
CA PRO A 327 1.25 -7.06 7.03
C PRO A 327 1.60 -7.85 8.29
N TYR A 328 1.13 -7.42 9.47
CA TYR A 328 1.40 -8.09 10.75
C TYR A 328 0.33 -9.12 11.12
N THR A 329 -0.91 -8.88 10.73
CA THR A 329 -2.06 -9.63 11.24
C THR A 329 -2.90 -10.29 10.15
N GLY A 330 -2.76 -9.83 8.90
CA GLY A 330 -3.55 -10.31 7.76
C GLY A 330 -4.98 -9.76 7.71
N TYR A 331 -5.40 -8.89 8.64
CA TYR A 331 -6.70 -8.25 8.55
C TYR A 331 -6.79 -7.39 7.29
N ILE A 332 -7.94 -7.43 6.65
CA ILE A 332 -8.20 -6.79 5.38
C ILE A 332 -9.06 -5.56 5.59
N TYR A 333 -8.70 -4.49 4.92
CA TYR A 333 -9.39 -3.21 4.99
C TYR A 333 -9.71 -2.70 3.58
N ALA A 334 -10.86 -2.05 3.45
CA ALA A 334 -11.19 -1.22 2.29
C ALA A 334 -11.82 0.09 2.74
N THR A 335 -11.81 1.08 1.87
CA THR A 335 -12.50 2.34 2.13
C THR A 335 -13.56 2.62 1.08
N ASP A 336 -14.58 3.36 1.51
CA ASP A 336 -15.65 3.86 0.67
C ASP A 336 -15.66 5.39 0.77
N ALA A 337 -15.33 6.07 -0.33
CA ALA A 337 -15.34 7.53 -0.41
C ALA A 337 -16.76 8.10 -0.61
N GLY A 338 -17.73 7.25 -0.93
CA GLY A 338 -19.12 7.66 -1.12
C GLY A 338 -19.27 8.69 -2.24
N SER A 339 -19.49 9.94 -1.87
CA SER A 339 -19.71 11.05 -2.82
C SER A 339 -18.47 11.93 -3.05
N PHE A 340 -17.31 11.61 -2.49
CA PHE A 340 -16.10 12.44 -2.44
C PHE A 340 -16.27 13.80 -1.72
N ALA A 341 -17.45 14.12 -1.25
CA ALA A 341 -17.75 15.38 -0.59
C ALA A 341 -18.12 15.23 0.89
N ALA A 342 -18.57 14.03 1.27
CA ALA A 342 -18.97 13.69 2.63
C ALA A 342 -17.98 12.73 3.28
N ALA A 343 -18.16 12.52 4.58
CA ALA A 343 -17.38 11.53 5.34
C ALA A 343 -17.55 10.13 4.73
N GLY A 344 -16.42 9.46 4.52
CA GLY A 344 -16.34 8.11 4.02
C GLY A 344 -16.45 7.04 5.11
N ALA A 345 -16.13 5.81 4.75
CA ALA A 345 -16.12 4.69 5.66
C ALA A 345 -14.84 3.86 5.52
N LEU A 346 -14.41 3.27 6.64
CA LEU A 346 -13.43 2.19 6.73
C LEU A 346 -14.17 0.89 6.98
N ILE A 347 -13.91 -0.12 6.20
CA ILE A 347 -14.50 -1.46 6.32
C ILE A 347 -13.40 -2.44 6.67
N GLN A 348 -13.71 -3.39 7.57
CA GLN A 348 -12.74 -4.37 8.08
C GLN A 348 -13.26 -5.79 7.93
N TRP A 349 -12.37 -6.70 7.52
CA TRP A 349 -12.57 -8.15 7.50
C TRP A 349 -11.44 -8.86 8.24
N SER A 350 -11.73 -10.07 8.74
CA SER A 350 -10.68 -10.98 9.21
C SER A 350 -9.83 -11.51 8.03
N PRO A 351 -8.68 -12.15 8.30
CA PRO A 351 -7.89 -12.78 7.24
C PRO A 351 -8.66 -13.80 6.40
N GLU A 352 -9.71 -14.42 6.97
CA GLU A 352 -10.59 -15.36 6.28
C GLU A 352 -11.73 -14.68 5.51
N GLY A 353 -11.76 -13.34 5.46
CA GLY A 353 -12.77 -12.57 4.77
C GLY A 353 -14.11 -12.46 5.49
N VAL A 354 -14.14 -12.65 6.83
CA VAL A 354 -15.35 -12.44 7.64
C VAL A 354 -15.49 -10.96 7.96
N PHE A 355 -16.64 -10.38 7.62
CA PHE A 355 -16.94 -8.98 7.92
C PHE A 355 -16.92 -8.71 9.43
N LEU A 356 -16.18 -7.68 9.84
CA LEU A 356 -16.01 -7.28 11.24
C LEU A 356 -16.64 -5.94 11.59
N GLY A 357 -16.71 -5.02 10.63
CA GLY A 357 -17.32 -3.73 10.89
C GLY A 357 -17.17 -2.71 9.78
N ARG A 358 -17.97 -1.65 9.89
CA ARG A 358 -17.94 -0.44 9.06
C ARG A 358 -17.86 0.77 9.98
N HIS A 359 -16.83 1.58 9.81
CA HIS A 359 -16.51 2.71 10.68
C HIS A 359 -16.53 4.01 9.90
N LYS A 360 -17.17 5.04 10.43
CA LYS A 360 -17.19 6.36 9.82
C LYS A 360 -15.81 7.02 10.00
N VAL A 361 -15.22 7.43 8.88
CA VAL A 361 -13.95 8.17 8.81
C VAL A 361 -14.18 9.54 8.17
N TYR A 362 -13.09 10.24 7.79
CA TYR A 362 -13.22 11.56 7.17
C TYR A 362 -13.40 11.45 5.65
N ILE A 363 -13.24 12.57 4.93
CA ILE A 363 -13.49 12.69 3.48
C ILE A 363 -12.33 12.08 2.71
N ASN A 364 -12.62 11.29 1.67
CA ASN A 364 -11.66 10.64 0.78
C ASN A 364 -10.60 9.83 1.55
N PRO A 365 -11.00 8.77 2.26
CA PRO A 365 -10.07 7.91 2.97
C PRO A 365 -9.34 7.00 1.97
N ALA A 366 -8.02 7.15 1.80
CA ALA A 366 -7.29 6.54 0.70
C ALA A 366 -6.09 5.68 1.12
N HIS A 367 -5.20 6.21 1.99
CA HIS A 367 -3.88 5.63 2.18
C HIS A 367 -3.71 5.09 3.60
N PHE A 368 -3.15 3.88 3.68
CA PHE A 368 -3.07 3.11 4.91
C PHE A 368 -1.62 2.92 5.36
N LEU A 369 -1.46 2.83 6.67
CA LEU A 369 -0.28 2.31 7.32
C LEU A 369 -0.68 1.53 8.57
N ALA A 370 -0.23 0.28 8.70
CA ALA A 370 -0.33 -0.46 9.96
C ALA A 370 0.89 -0.19 10.83
N LEU A 371 0.68 0.04 12.11
CA LEU A 371 1.75 0.03 13.10
C LEU A 371 1.91 -1.41 13.65
N PRO A 372 3.16 -1.84 13.94
CA PRO A 372 3.37 -3.15 14.52
C PRO A 372 2.63 -3.30 15.86
N PRO A 373 2.01 -4.46 16.14
CA PRO A 373 1.43 -4.77 17.44
C PRO A 373 2.48 -4.67 18.56
N ASP A 374 2.03 -4.44 19.80
CA ASP A 374 2.94 -4.34 20.94
C ASP A 374 3.79 -5.60 21.08
N GLY A 375 5.11 -5.41 21.16
CA GLY A 375 6.09 -6.49 21.26
C GLY A 375 6.48 -7.14 19.92
N MET A 376 5.96 -6.67 18.80
CA MET A 376 6.49 -6.95 17.48
C MET A 376 7.46 -5.83 17.06
N GLU A 377 8.60 -6.21 16.50
CA GLU A 377 9.50 -5.25 15.88
C GLU A 377 8.93 -4.77 14.55
N PHE A 378 9.25 -3.55 14.17
CA PHE A 378 9.01 -3.07 12.82
C PHE A 378 9.85 -3.93 11.85
N THR A 379 9.16 -4.74 11.11
CA THR A 379 9.78 -5.45 9.98
C THR A 379 9.86 -4.49 8.81
N GLY A 380 10.79 -3.58 8.75
CA GLY A 380 10.91 -2.58 7.68
C GLY A 380 10.42 -3.07 6.32
N ILE A 381 10.32 -2.24 5.32
CA ILE A 381 10.14 -2.67 3.92
C ILE A 381 11.46 -3.33 3.47
N GLU A 382 11.91 -4.35 4.18
CA GLU A 382 12.65 -5.39 3.52
C GLU A 382 11.63 -5.97 2.56
N SER A 383 11.82 -5.70 1.27
CA SER A 383 11.32 -6.58 0.24
C SER A 383 11.42 -7.98 0.83
N VAL A 384 10.28 -8.64 1.04
CA VAL A 384 10.30 -10.05 1.40
C VAL A 384 11.10 -10.68 0.28
N THR A 385 12.40 -10.78 0.49
CA THR A 385 13.26 -11.52 -0.43
C THR A 385 12.77 -12.94 -0.23
N ASN A 386 12.01 -13.45 -1.20
CA ASN A 386 11.64 -14.85 -1.32
C ASN A 386 12.87 -15.78 -1.41
N ASP A 387 14.07 -15.29 -1.14
CA ASP A 387 15.25 -16.07 -0.82
C ASP A 387 15.22 -16.69 0.59
N ALA A 388 14.35 -16.22 1.45
CA ALA A 388 13.81 -17.14 2.44
C ALA A 388 12.90 -18.11 1.65
N LYS A 389 13.50 -19.22 1.11
CA LYS A 389 12.86 -20.53 1.35
C LYS A 389 12.18 -20.35 2.68
N PRO A 390 10.83 -20.60 2.85
CA PRO A 390 10.26 -20.50 4.17
C PRO A 390 11.32 -21.16 5.04
N THR A 391 12.00 -20.39 5.86
CA THR A 391 12.74 -20.97 6.94
C THR A 391 11.61 -21.58 7.69
N THR A 392 11.24 -22.78 7.24
CA THR A 392 10.69 -23.75 8.10
C THR A 392 11.72 -23.74 9.19
N SER A 393 11.45 -22.88 10.19
CA SER A 393 12.23 -22.92 11.41
C SER A 393 11.94 -24.35 11.88
N TYR A 394 12.81 -25.26 11.45
CA TYR A 394 12.75 -26.63 11.87
C TYR A 394 12.85 -26.60 13.39
N GLY A 395 11.72 -26.55 14.04
CA GLY A 395 11.62 -26.38 15.47
C GLY A 395 10.28 -26.91 15.95
N ILE A 396 10.31 -27.49 17.11
CA ILE A 396 9.13 -27.91 17.84
C ILE A 396 8.66 -26.69 18.64
N TYR A 397 7.38 -26.34 18.51
CA TYR A 397 6.77 -25.24 19.23
C TYR A 397 5.64 -25.78 20.12
N ASP A 398 5.48 -25.22 21.30
CA ASP A 398 4.30 -25.46 22.11
C ASP A 398 3.06 -24.74 21.51
N MET A 399 1.88 -25.01 22.07
CA MET A 399 0.63 -24.39 21.59
C MET A 399 0.54 -22.86 21.79
N ARG A 400 1.53 -22.25 22.42
CA ARG A 400 1.68 -20.79 22.62
C ARG A 400 2.66 -20.18 21.61
N GLY A 401 3.21 -20.99 20.69
CA GLY A 401 4.21 -20.55 19.73
C GLY A 401 5.64 -20.43 20.32
N VAL A 402 5.88 -20.90 21.53
CA VAL A 402 7.21 -20.87 22.15
C VAL A 402 8.04 -22.04 21.59
N ARG A 403 9.22 -21.74 21.05
CA ARG A 403 10.15 -22.76 20.55
C ARG A 403 10.66 -23.64 21.68
N MET A 404 10.63 -24.94 21.44
CA MET A 404 11.05 -25.95 22.39
C MET A 404 12.30 -26.67 21.89
N ASP A 405 13.25 -26.94 22.78
CA ASP A 405 14.46 -27.72 22.44
C ASP A 405 14.19 -29.22 22.29
N GLY A 406 12.93 -29.65 22.41
CA GLY A 406 12.45 -30.99 22.24
C GLY A 406 11.10 -31.24 22.94
N LEU A 407 10.53 -32.44 22.73
CA LEU A 407 9.29 -32.84 23.38
C LEU A 407 9.59 -33.23 24.85
N SER A 408 9.56 -32.28 25.76
CA SER A 408 9.93 -32.48 27.15
C SER A 408 8.82 -33.10 28.03
N THR A 409 7.56 -32.76 27.74
CA THR A 409 6.41 -33.20 28.53
C THR A 409 5.30 -33.79 27.67
N ARG A 410 4.35 -34.48 28.27
CA ARG A 410 3.13 -34.97 27.61
C ARG A 410 2.30 -33.76 27.15
N GLY A 411 1.98 -33.66 25.85
CA GLY A 411 1.26 -32.51 25.34
C GLY A 411 1.09 -32.49 23.83
N ILE A 412 0.56 -31.37 23.36
CA ILE A 412 0.37 -31.05 21.93
C ILE A 412 1.44 -30.06 21.52
N TYR A 413 2.10 -30.30 20.41
CA TYR A 413 3.15 -29.46 19.85
C TYR A 413 2.91 -29.26 18.35
N ILE A 414 3.54 -28.24 17.79
CA ILE A 414 3.59 -27.98 16.35
C ILE A 414 5.03 -28.24 15.88
N ASP A 415 5.22 -29.20 14.99
CA ASP A 415 6.50 -29.50 14.36
C ASP A 415 6.34 -29.31 12.83
N ASN A 416 7.10 -28.39 12.27
CA ASN A 416 7.05 -28.06 10.84
C ASN A 416 5.60 -27.82 10.33
N GLY A 417 4.83 -27.04 11.09
CA GLY A 417 3.44 -26.73 10.76
C GLY A 417 2.45 -27.90 10.97
N LYS A 418 2.91 -29.06 11.43
CA LYS A 418 2.05 -30.22 11.72
C LYS A 418 1.85 -30.37 13.21
N LYS A 419 0.60 -30.62 13.59
CA LYS A 419 0.25 -30.92 14.99
C LYS A 419 0.72 -32.33 15.36
N ILE A 420 1.55 -32.42 16.39
CA ILE A 420 2.04 -33.67 16.94
C ILE A 420 1.60 -33.83 18.39
N TYR A 421 1.43 -35.09 18.82
CA TYR A 421 1.02 -35.44 20.18
C TYR A 421 2.14 -36.25 20.82
N LYS A 422 2.58 -35.83 22.01
CA LYS A 422 3.41 -36.67 22.88
C LYS A 422 2.53 -37.34 23.93
N HIS A 423 2.48 -38.66 23.93
CA HIS A 423 1.75 -39.48 24.90
C HIS A 423 2.50 -39.68 26.21
#